data_40542ea9b8bb936cb2343fa44417c17b
#
_entry.id   40542ea9b8bb936cb2343fa44417c17b
#
_cell.length_a   1.000
_cell.length_b   1.000
_cell.length_c   1.000
_cell.angle_alpha   90.00
_cell.angle_beta   90.00
_cell.angle_gamma   90.00
#
_symmetry.space_group_name_H-M   'P 1'
#
loop_
_entity.id
_entity.type
_entity.pdbx_description
1 polymer ?
#
loop_
_entity_poly.entity_id
_entity_poly.type
_entity_poly.pdbx_seq_one_letter_code
_entity_poly.pdbx_strand_id
1 'polypeptide(L)'
;PKDKATYFDDLDFSNESFIRSDVYATRFQDYIIKHSGHTEVGYYNAVDDIMKKSKVNEKVFEFALYNLLDGFYGSGLEDVATYIMEEYFYGEACGEIEINDLLRSKADLIKNLQIGNTPPDFTIKSNYGADVNLKNTCANNKYTIIMFWATHCPHCMRDLPGFVPVYNEYKSKGLEVIGVALDVNKTKWKNTIEEKGFNWKNVSQFGNYKSPVCIDYKINKTPSWFILDSSMKIIAKPKGKQEILRFLKNNL
;
A
#
# COMPACT_ATOMS: atom_id res chain seq x y z
N PRO A 1 24.28 4.35 24.15
CA PRO A 1 23.33 4.74 23.10
C PRO A 1 23.73 6.13 22.63
N LYS A 2 23.89 6.33 21.29
CA LYS A 2 24.15 7.66 20.77
C LYS A 2 22.98 8.56 21.12
N ASP A 3 23.27 9.78 21.59
CA ASP A 3 22.26 10.83 21.83
C ASP A 3 21.59 11.23 20.49
N LYS A 4 20.34 11.67 20.55
CA LYS A 4 19.61 12.15 19.38
C LYS A 4 20.39 13.20 18.58
N ALA A 5 20.99 14.16 19.28
CA ALA A 5 21.71 15.28 18.68
C ALA A 5 22.98 14.85 17.92
N THR A 6 23.66 13.79 18.37
CA THR A 6 24.95 13.32 17.82
C THR A 6 24.83 12.03 17.03
N TYR A 7 23.62 11.54 16.81
CA TYR A 7 23.38 10.23 16.22
C TYR A 7 24.03 10.05 14.83
N PHE A 8 24.03 11.11 14.05
CA PHE A 8 24.53 11.10 12.67
C PHE A 8 25.93 11.69 12.51
N ASP A 9 26.64 12.06 13.59
CA ASP A 9 27.94 12.77 13.48
C ASP A 9 29.05 11.94 12.83
N ASP A 10 28.92 10.60 12.84
CA ASP A 10 29.82 9.66 12.17
C ASP A 10 29.34 9.23 10.78
N LEU A 11 28.26 9.80 10.27
CA LEU A 11 27.69 9.47 8.97
C LEU A 11 27.88 10.63 7.99
N ASP A 12 28.66 10.38 6.94
CA ASP A 12 28.89 11.37 5.88
C ASP A 12 27.73 11.36 4.87
N PHE A 13 26.85 12.35 4.97
CA PHE A 13 25.73 12.54 4.04
C PHE A 13 26.13 13.04 2.65
N SER A 14 27.40 13.40 2.42
CA SER A 14 27.89 13.72 1.07
C SER A 14 28.30 12.47 0.27
N ASN A 15 28.43 11.32 0.92
CA ASN A 15 28.94 10.10 0.31
C ASN A 15 27.84 9.29 -0.42
N GLU A 16 27.71 9.51 -1.73
CA GLU A 16 26.76 8.79 -2.59
C GLU A 16 26.97 7.25 -2.64
N SER A 17 28.17 6.76 -2.29
CA SER A 17 28.40 5.32 -2.34
C SER A 17 27.54 4.53 -1.35
N PHE A 18 27.11 5.18 -0.25
CA PHE A 18 26.25 4.58 0.76
C PHE A 18 24.80 4.37 0.27
N ILE A 19 24.38 5.01 -0.83
CA ILE A 19 23.10 4.75 -1.50
C ILE A 19 23.04 3.31 -2.05
N ARG A 20 24.19 2.77 -2.48
CA ARG A 20 24.31 1.42 -3.06
C ARG A 20 24.52 0.32 -2.01
N SER A 21 24.48 0.69 -0.76
CA SER A 21 24.60 -0.18 0.39
C SER A 21 23.42 0.05 1.33
N ASP A 22 23.29 -0.74 2.38
CA ASP A 22 22.27 -0.59 3.42
C ASP A 22 22.63 0.42 4.52
N VAL A 23 23.77 1.11 4.38
CA VAL A 23 24.25 2.04 5.42
C VAL A 23 23.22 3.12 5.74
N TYR A 24 22.77 3.89 4.75
CA TYR A 24 21.77 4.93 4.98
C TYR A 24 20.43 4.35 5.45
N ALA A 25 19.91 3.35 4.75
CA ALA A 25 18.60 2.76 5.07
C ALA A 25 18.58 2.21 6.51
N THR A 26 19.60 1.48 6.91
CA THR A 26 19.73 0.95 8.28
C THR A 26 19.85 2.07 9.32
N ARG A 27 20.65 3.10 9.03
CA ARG A 27 20.84 4.22 9.97
C ARG A 27 19.57 5.06 10.12
N PHE A 28 18.80 5.28 9.05
CA PHE A 28 17.54 6.00 9.10
C PHE A 28 16.48 5.20 9.89
N GLN A 29 16.36 3.91 9.61
CA GLN A 29 15.45 3.04 10.34
C GLN A 29 15.78 2.98 11.83
N ASP A 30 17.03 2.79 12.18
CA ASP A 30 17.53 2.77 13.56
C ASP A 30 17.25 4.09 14.29
N TYR A 31 17.45 5.23 13.60
CA TYR A 31 17.17 6.54 14.15
C TYR A 31 15.68 6.71 14.46
N ILE A 32 14.81 6.37 13.51
CA ILE A 32 13.36 6.43 13.67
C ILE A 32 12.92 5.58 14.86
N ILE A 33 13.37 4.31 14.94
CA ILE A 33 12.99 3.39 16.03
C ILE A 33 13.43 3.93 17.39
N LYS A 34 14.64 4.49 17.49
CA LYS A 34 15.22 4.92 18.78
C LYS A 34 14.74 6.28 19.26
N HIS A 35 14.38 7.18 18.33
CA HIS A 35 14.21 8.60 18.67
C HIS A 35 12.83 9.19 18.34
N SER A 36 11.93 8.45 17.69
CA SER A 36 10.57 8.94 17.43
C SER A 36 9.62 8.78 18.63
N GLY A 37 9.97 7.92 19.61
CA GLY A 37 9.06 7.57 20.69
C GLY A 37 7.77 6.88 20.22
N HIS A 38 7.72 6.43 18.96
CA HIS A 38 6.57 5.79 18.29
C HIS A 38 5.29 6.66 18.33
N THR A 39 5.45 7.97 18.32
CA THR A 39 4.35 8.93 18.21
C THR A 39 4.37 9.59 16.83
N GLU A 40 3.21 10.06 16.36
CA GLU A 40 3.06 10.74 15.08
C GLU A 40 4.01 11.95 14.97
N VAL A 41 3.97 12.85 15.94
CA VAL A 41 4.88 14.01 16.01
C VAL A 41 6.35 13.59 16.08
N GLY A 42 6.65 12.51 16.79
CA GLY A 42 8.01 11.98 16.87
C GLY A 42 8.50 11.43 15.53
N TYR A 43 7.62 10.82 14.73
CA TYR A 43 7.95 10.39 13.37
C TYR A 43 8.20 11.58 12.45
N TYR A 44 7.35 12.64 12.50
CA TYR A 44 7.56 13.86 11.72
C TYR A 44 8.93 14.49 12.04
N ASN A 45 9.24 14.67 13.33
CA ASN A 45 10.54 15.21 13.75
C ASN A 45 11.72 14.34 13.28
N ALA A 46 11.58 13.01 13.30
CA ALA A 46 12.66 12.12 12.84
C ALA A 46 12.84 12.21 11.32
N VAL A 47 11.76 12.33 10.56
CA VAL A 47 11.80 12.60 9.12
C VAL A 47 12.53 13.92 8.84
N ASP A 48 12.15 15.00 9.51
CA ASP A 48 12.75 16.32 9.31
C ASP A 48 14.24 16.32 9.62
N ASP A 49 14.65 15.67 10.71
CA ASP A 49 16.07 15.55 11.09
C ASP A 49 16.89 14.84 9.99
N ILE A 50 16.37 13.73 9.43
CA ILE A 50 17.02 12.99 8.34
C ILE A 50 17.05 13.82 7.07
N MET A 51 15.92 14.38 6.68
CA MET A 51 15.79 15.15 5.44
C MET A 51 16.68 16.41 5.47
N LYS A 52 16.73 17.11 6.60
CA LYS A 52 17.61 18.27 6.79
C LYS A 52 19.08 17.92 6.59
N LYS A 53 19.55 16.79 7.13
CA LYS A 53 20.94 16.33 6.95
C LYS A 53 21.21 15.87 5.52
N SER A 54 20.23 15.29 4.85
CA SER A 54 20.36 14.79 3.48
C SER A 54 20.48 15.90 2.42
N LYS A 55 20.10 17.14 2.74
CA LYS A 55 20.19 18.29 1.80
C LYS A 55 21.59 18.64 1.30
N VAL A 56 22.64 18.13 1.93
CA VAL A 56 24.03 18.35 1.51
C VAL A 56 24.38 17.67 0.18
N ASN A 57 23.57 16.68 -0.24
CA ASN A 57 23.74 15.98 -1.51
C ASN A 57 22.37 15.58 -2.08
N GLU A 58 22.10 15.99 -3.32
CA GLU A 58 20.82 15.80 -3.99
C GLU A 58 20.41 14.32 -4.11
N LYS A 59 21.35 13.44 -4.50
CA LYS A 59 21.05 12.00 -4.63
C LYS A 59 20.78 11.32 -3.28
N VAL A 60 21.48 11.77 -2.23
CA VAL A 60 21.24 11.29 -0.87
C VAL A 60 19.89 11.79 -0.36
N PHE A 61 19.52 13.03 -0.70
CA PHE A 61 18.20 13.57 -0.40
C PHE A 61 17.08 12.76 -1.07
N GLU A 62 17.17 12.52 -2.38
CA GLU A 62 16.21 11.71 -3.12
C GLU A 62 16.10 10.28 -2.56
N PHE A 63 17.26 9.67 -2.24
CA PHE A 63 17.30 8.35 -1.62
C PHE A 63 16.60 8.33 -0.26
N ALA A 64 16.90 9.31 0.62
CA ALA A 64 16.28 9.42 1.93
C ALA A 64 14.77 9.62 1.80
N LEU A 65 14.34 10.53 0.94
CA LEU A 65 12.95 10.84 0.68
C LEU A 65 12.15 9.62 0.24
N TYR A 66 12.69 8.85 -0.73
CA TYR A 66 12.02 7.64 -1.20
C TYR A 66 11.97 6.54 -0.12
N ASN A 67 13.08 6.30 0.58
CA ASN A 67 13.14 5.27 1.62
C ASN A 67 12.19 5.55 2.78
N LEU A 68 12.11 6.80 3.21
CA LEU A 68 11.18 7.21 4.27
C LEU A 68 9.74 7.06 3.81
N LEU A 69 9.40 7.57 2.64
CA LEU A 69 8.04 7.46 2.08
C LEU A 69 7.60 6.00 1.93
N ASP A 70 8.43 5.17 1.29
CA ASP A 70 8.13 3.76 1.05
C ASP A 70 8.05 2.95 2.35
N GLY A 71 8.96 3.21 3.28
CA GLY A 71 9.00 2.56 4.59
C GLY A 71 7.79 2.87 5.46
N PHE A 72 7.39 4.12 5.57
CA PHE A 72 6.23 4.53 6.36
C PHE A 72 4.92 4.04 5.73
N TYR A 73 4.78 4.18 4.41
CA TYR A 73 3.62 3.63 3.69
C TYR A 73 3.53 2.10 3.86
N GLY A 74 4.64 1.38 3.63
CA GLY A 74 4.71 -0.07 3.76
C GLY A 74 4.42 -0.59 5.18
N SER A 75 4.71 0.21 6.20
CA SER A 75 4.41 -0.08 7.60
C SER A 75 2.96 0.25 7.99
N GLY A 76 2.18 0.90 7.11
CA GLY A 76 0.81 1.32 7.36
C GLY A 76 0.69 2.59 8.21
N LEU A 77 1.78 3.36 8.32
CA LEU A 77 1.83 4.70 8.93
C LEU A 77 1.55 5.76 7.84
N GLU A 78 0.33 5.70 7.27
CA GLU A 78 -0.04 6.49 6.10
C GLU A 78 -0.07 8.00 6.36
N ASP A 79 -0.38 8.42 7.60
CA ASP A 79 -0.36 9.85 7.98
C ASP A 79 1.06 10.42 7.88
N VAL A 80 2.08 9.63 8.27
CA VAL A 80 3.49 10.02 8.13
C VAL A 80 3.91 10.04 6.64
N ALA A 81 3.46 9.06 5.85
CA ALA A 81 3.70 9.07 4.41
C ALA A 81 3.04 10.29 3.73
N THR A 82 1.85 10.70 4.17
CA THR A 82 1.16 11.92 3.72
C THR A 82 1.98 13.16 4.06
N TYR A 83 2.42 13.28 5.31
CA TYR A 83 3.31 14.37 5.74
C TYR A 83 4.55 14.50 4.86
N ILE A 84 5.24 13.37 4.59
CA ILE A 84 6.42 13.36 3.72
C ILE A 84 6.08 13.87 2.31
N MET A 85 4.93 13.48 1.76
CA MET A 85 4.52 13.93 0.44
C MET A 85 4.19 15.42 0.42
N GLU A 86 3.42 15.90 1.39
CA GLU A 86 2.99 17.30 1.46
C GLU A 86 4.19 18.25 1.69
N GLU A 87 5.11 17.89 2.60
CA GLU A 87 6.24 18.75 2.93
C GLU A 87 7.38 18.68 1.90
N TYR A 88 7.70 17.47 1.40
CA TYR A 88 8.95 17.23 0.65
C TYR A 88 8.76 16.92 -0.83
N PHE A 89 7.57 16.49 -1.30
CA PHE A 89 7.31 16.29 -2.73
C PHE A 89 6.53 17.45 -3.36
N TYR A 90 5.57 18.01 -2.63
CA TYR A 90 4.67 19.06 -3.13
C TYR A 90 4.84 20.39 -2.39
N GLY A 91 5.47 20.39 -1.23
CA GLY A 91 5.75 21.57 -0.42
C GLY A 91 7.09 22.24 -0.77
N GLU A 92 7.39 23.29 -0.04
CA GLU A 92 8.60 24.09 -0.24
C GLU A 92 9.81 23.55 0.56
N ALA A 93 9.63 22.51 1.36
CA ALA A 93 10.69 22.00 2.24
C ALA A 93 11.87 21.35 1.49
N CYS A 94 11.70 20.96 0.22
CA CYS A 94 12.81 20.50 -0.64
C CYS A 94 13.77 21.66 -1.01
N GLY A 95 13.32 22.92 -0.97
CA GLY A 95 14.11 24.08 -1.38
C GLY A 95 14.33 24.09 -2.89
N GLU A 96 15.61 24.26 -3.33
CA GLU A 96 16.00 24.28 -4.74
C GLU A 96 16.26 22.88 -5.33
N ILE A 97 16.07 21.79 -4.55
CA ILE A 97 16.29 20.42 -5.04
C ILE A 97 15.15 20.00 -5.95
N GLU A 98 15.44 19.75 -7.20
CA GLU A 98 14.50 19.21 -8.17
C GLU A 98 14.35 17.70 -7.96
N ILE A 99 13.13 17.25 -7.63
CA ILE A 99 12.80 15.84 -7.51
C ILE A 99 12.60 15.26 -8.91
N ASN A 100 13.35 14.21 -9.25
CA ASN A 100 13.26 13.57 -10.56
C ASN A 100 11.89 12.93 -10.81
N ASP A 101 11.51 12.80 -12.09
CA ASP A 101 10.19 12.31 -12.53
C ASP A 101 9.90 10.88 -12.05
N LEU A 102 10.91 10.02 -11.94
CA LEU A 102 10.73 8.65 -11.46
C LEU A 102 10.33 8.63 -9.98
N LEU A 103 10.98 9.46 -9.16
CA LEU A 103 10.68 9.57 -7.74
C LEU A 103 9.29 10.19 -7.54
N ARG A 104 8.96 11.22 -8.34
CA ARG A 104 7.63 11.84 -8.35
C ARG A 104 6.54 10.81 -8.72
N SER A 105 6.75 10.02 -9.76
CA SER A 105 5.80 8.97 -10.16
C SER A 105 5.56 7.93 -9.06
N LYS A 106 6.58 7.59 -8.28
CA LYS A 106 6.45 6.67 -7.14
C LYS A 106 5.65 7.29 -5.99
N ALA A 107 5.83 8.60 -5.73
CA ALA A 107 5.05 9.32 -4.75
C ALA A 107 3.57 9.43 -5.18
N ASP A 108 3.32 9.75 -6.45
CA ASP A 108 1.97 9.83 -7.01
C ASP A 108 1.23 8.48 -6.90
N LEU A 109 1.93 7.36 -7.09
CA LEU A 109 1.34 6.04 -6.89
C LEU A 109 0.87 5.85 -5.43
N ILE A 110 1.70 6.21 -4.45
CA ILE A 110 1.33 6.13 -3.03
C ILE A 110 0.16 7.07 -2.74
N LYS A 111 0.19 8.31 -3.26
CA LYS A 111 -0.88 9.28 -3.13
C LYS A 111 -2.22 8.74 -3.66
N ASN A 112 -2.20 8.12 -4.84
CA ASN A 112 -3.40 7.56 -5.45
C ASN A 112 -3.98 6.38 -4.66
N LEU A 113 -3.18 5.74 -3.80
CA LEU A 113 -3.64 4.66 -2.92
C LEU A 113 -4.12 5.13 -1.54
N GLN A 114 -4.12 6.43 -1.26
CA GLN A 114 -4.66 6.97 0.00
C GLN A 114 -6.19 7.05 -0.03
N ILE A 115 -6.80 7.07 1.16
CA ILE A 115 -8.25 7.25 1.30
C ILE A 115 -8.66 8.61 0.69
N GLY A 116 -9.74 8.62 -0.08
CA GLY A 116 -10.25 9.78 -0.82
C GLY A 116 -9.74 9.88 -2.26
N ASN A 117 -8.67 9.16 -2.63
CA ASN A 117 -8.08 9.18 -3.96
C ASN A 117 -8.54 7.99 -4.82
N THR A 118 -8.28 8.09 -6.11
CA THR A 118 -8.64 7.07 -7.09
C THR A 118 -7.42 6.19 -7.38
N PRO A 119 -7.47 4.88 -7.05
CA PRO A 119 -6.38 3.95 -7.31
C PRO A 119 -6.25 3.65 -8.81
N PRO A 120 -5.13 3.02 -9.25
CA PRO A 120 -4.96 2.55 -10.61
C PRO A 120 -6.10 1.62 -11.06
N ASP A 121 -6.66 1.87 -12.25
CA ASP A 121 -7.63 0.96 -12.85
C ASP A 121 -6.91 -0.29 -13.42
N PHE A 122 -7.63 -1.40 -13.47
CA PHE A 122 -7.13 -2.62 -14.08
C PHE A 122 -8.22 -3.39 -14.81
N THR A 123 -7.78 -4.20 -15.79
CA THR A 123 -8.62 -5.23 -16.42
C THR A 123 -7.89 -6.55 -16.37
N ILE A 124 -8.46 -7.53 -15.67
CA ILE A 124 -7.85 -8.86 -15.48
C ILE A 124 -8.89 -9.93 -15.79
N LYS A 125 -8.47 -11.04 -16.43
CA LYS A 125 -9.37 -12.15 -16.72
C LYS A 125 -9.78 -12.90 -15.46
N SER A 126 -11.08 -13.19 -15.35
CA SER A 126 -11.65 -14.00 -14.27
C SER A 126 -11.29 -15.49 -14.43
N ASN A 127 -11.62 -16.26 -13.39
CA ASN A 127 -11.54 -17.74 -13.42
C ASN A 127 -12.38 -18.39 -14.54
N TYR A 128 -13.38 -17.69 -15.06
CA TYR A 128 -14.22 -18.09 -16.21
C TYR A 128 -13.75 -17.51 -17.55
N GLY A 129 -12.70 -16.68 -17.57
CA GLY A 129 -12.14 -16.10 -18.78
C GLY A 129 -12.74 -14.75 -19.21
N ALA A 130 -13.76 -14.26 -18.53
CA ALA A 130 -14.33 -12.94 -18.78
C ALA A 130 -13.42 -11.83 -18.25
N ASP A 131 -13.39 -10.69 -18.91
CA ASP A 131 -12.66 -9.53 -18.44
C ASP A 131 -13.40 -8.88 -17.25
N VAL A 132 -12.66 -8.62 -16.19
CA VAL A 132 -13.11 -7.87 -15.01
C VAL A 132 -12.35 -6.56 -14.99
N ASN A 133 -13.05 -5.47 -15.28
CA ASN A 133 -12.51 -4.11 -15.18
C ASN A 133 -12.97 -3.47 -13.88
N LEU A 134 -12.05 -2.86 -13.13
CA LEU A 134 -12.33 -2.27 -11.84
C LEU A 134 -13.30 -1.08 -11.94
N LYS A 135 -13.00 -0.13 -12.82
CA LYS A 135 -13.82 1.08 -13.00
C LYS A 135 -15.27 0.74 -13.35
N ASN A 136 -15.47 -0.19 -14.29
CA ASN A 136 -16.81 -0.66 -14.65
C ASN A 136 -17.49 -1.40 -13.50
N THR A 137 -16.74 -2.15 -12.70
CA THR A 137 -17.29 -2.84 -11.53
C THR A 137 -17.76 -1.82 -10.49
N CYS A 138 -16.94 -0.82 -10.19
CA CYS A 138 -17.32 0.26 -9.25
C CYS A 138 -18.56 1.02 -9.73
N ALA A 139 -18.61 1.42 -10.99
CA ALA A 139 -19.72 2.19 -11.55
C ALA A 139 -21.09 1.46 -11.48
N ASN A 140 -21.09 0.14 -11.41
CA ASN A 140 -22.30 -0.69 -11.34
C ASN A 140 -22.68 -1.12 -9.91
N ASN A 141 -21.92 -0.71 -8.90
CA ASN A 141 -22.13 -1.12 -7.50
C ASN A 141 -22.00 0.08 -6.56
N LYS A 142 -22.67 0.02 -5.41
CA LYS A 142 -22.55 1.08 -4.39
C LYS A 142 -21.15 1.07 -3.78
N TYR A 143 -20.65 -0.15 -3.51
CA TYR A 143 -19.29 -0.37 -3.01
C TYR A 143 -18.64 -1.57 -3.70
N THR A 144 -17.36 -1.44 -3.99
CA THR A 144 -16.53 -2.53 -4.50
C THR A 144 -15.38 -2.79 -3.53
N ILE A 145 -15.23 -4.04 -3.11
CA ILE A 145 -14.08 -4.46 -2.31
C ILE A 145 -13.04 -5.11 -3.24
N ILE A 146 -11.83 -4.58 -3.26
CA ILE A 146 -10.68 -5.29 -3.82
C ILE A 146 -10.01 -6.04 -2.67
N MET A 147 -9.83 -7.35 -2.87
CA MET A 147 -9.22 -8.24 -1.88
C MET A 147 -8.03 -8.96 -2.51
N PHE A 148 -6.83 -8.63 -2.07
CA PHE A 148 -5.61 -9.35 -2.45
C PHE A 148 -5.41 -10.56 -1.54
N TRP A 149 -5.29 -11.75 -2.13
CA TRP A 149 -5.21 -13.01 -1.40
C TRP A 149 -4.35 -14.06 -2.11
N ALA A 150 -4.08 -15.20 -1.46
CA ALA A 150 -3.38 -16.30 -2.09
C ALA A 150 -3.80 -17.65 -1.49
N THR A 151 -3.77 -18.73 -2.29
CA THR A 151 -4.09 -20.10 -1.81
C THR A 151 -3.09 -20.62 -0.77
N HIS A 152 -1.89 -20.08 -0.75
CA HIS A 152 -0.84 -20.43 0.20
C HIS A 152 -0.75 -19.48 1.41
N CYS A 153 -1.66 -18.50 1.51
CA CYS A 153 -1.73 -17.58 2.63
C CYS A 153 -2.59 -18.19 3.77
N PRO A 154 -2.03 -18.56 4.92
CA PRO A 154 -2.81 -19.19 6.00
C PRO A 154 -3.92 -18.28 6.55
N HIS A 155 -3.66 -16.97 6.69
CA HIS A 155 -4.67 -16.02 7.13
C HIS A 155 -5.84 -15.93 6.15
N CYS A 156 -5.56 -15.93 4.84
CA CYS A 156 -6.60 -15.91 3.81
C CYS A 156 -7.47 -17.17 3.89
N MET A 157 -6.84 -18.34 3.99
CA MET A 157 -7.57 -19.61 4.05
C MET A 157 -8.41 -19.78 5.32
N ARG A 158 -8.01 -19.13 6.41
CA ARG A 158 -8.80 -19.09 7.65
C ARG A 158 -10.00 -18.13 7.55
N ASP A 159 -9.80 -16.95 6.98
CA ASP A 159 -10.74 -15.83 7.11
C ASP A 159 -11.73 -15.72 5.95
N LEU A 160 -11.32 -16.05 4.71
CA LEU A 160 -12.14 -15.87 3.51
C LEU A 160 -13.35 -16.82 3.40
N PRO A 161 -13.31 -18.09 3.81
CA PRO A 161 -14.51 -18.92 3.81
C PRO A 161 -15.65 -18.32 4.65
N GLY A 162 -15.32 -17.71 5.80
CA GLY A 162 -16.29 -16.99 6.61
C GLY A 162 -16.75 -15.63 6.06
N PHE A 163 -16.18 -15.18 4.92
CA PHE A 163 -16.61 -13.98 4.23
C PHE A 163 -17.67 -14.28 3.13
N VAL A 164 -17.75 -15.52 2.65
CA VAL A 164 -18.75 -15.93 1.64
C VAL A 164 -20.19 -15.61 2.04
N PRO A 165 -20.69 -15.99 3.22
CA PRO A 165 -22.04 -15.62 3.64
C PRO A 165 -22.25 -14.10 3.75
N VAL A 166 -21.24 -13.35 4.16
CA VAL A 166 -21.27 -11.88 4.22
C VAL A 166 -21.46 -11.30 2.82
N TYR A 167 -20.64 -11.75 1.85
CA TYR A 167 -20.79 -11.30 0.47
C TYR A 167 -22.19 -11.61 -0.09
N ASN A 168 -22.72 -12.81 0.15
CA ASN A 168 -24.04 -13.22 -0.31
C ASN A 168 -25.16 -12.34 0.29
N GLU A 169 -25.04 -11.95 1.55
CA GLU A 169 -25.99 -11.05 2.22
C GLU A 169 -25.99 -9.65 1.60
N TYR A 170 -24.79 -9.09 1.34
CA TYR A 170 -24.66 -7.70 0.92
C TYR A 170 -24.64 -7.49 -0.61
N LYS A 171 -24.48 -8.55 -1.40
CA LYS A 171 -24.45 -8.48 -2.86
C LYS A 171 -25.69 -7.78 -3.43
N SER A 172 -26.88 -8.17 -3.00
CA SER A 172 -28.14 -7.56 -3.46
C SER A 172 -28.34 -6.13 -2.97
N LYS A 173 -27.55 -5.68 -1.99
CA LYS A 173 -27.56 -4.32 -1.45
C LYS A 173 -26.54 -3.39 -2.14
N GLY A 174 -25.86 -3.89 -3.18
CA GLY A 174 -24.92 -3.12 -4.00
C GLY A 174 -23.44 -3.32 -3.63
N LEU A 175 -23.09 -4.43 -2.98
CA LEU A 175 -21.70 -4.83 -2.77
C LEU A 175 -21.22 -5.72 -3.91
N GLU A 176 -20.04 -5.41 -4.46
CA GLU A 176 -19.27 -6.35 -5.29
C GLU A 176 -17.89 -6.61 -4.66
N VAL A 177 -17.31 -7.78 -4.94
CA VAL A 177 -15.97 -8.13 -4.49
C VAL A 177 -15.13 -8.61 -5.67
N ILE A 178 -13.92 -8.06 -5.81
CA ILE A 178 -12.91 -8.54 -6.75
C ILE A 178 -11.79 -9.18 -5.93
N GLY A 179 -11.71 -10.50 -5.95
CA GLY A 179 -10.63 -11.26 -5.32
C GLY A 179 -9.44 -11.39 -6.28
N VAL A 180 -8.40 -10.61 -6.04
CA VAL A 180 -7.15 -10.62 -6.82
C VAL A 180 -6.19 -11.62 -6.19
N ALA A 181 -5.97 -12.75 -6.85
CA ALA A 181 -5.12 -13.81 -6.32
C ALA A 181 -3.66 -13.64 -6.73
N LEU A 182 -2.76 -13.78 -5.74
CA LEU A 182 -1.30 -13.74 -5.92
C LEU A 182 -0.70 -15.13 -6.22
N ASP A 183 -1.50 -16.02 -6.75
CA ASP A 183 -1.07 -17.36 -7.08
C ASP A 183 -0.27 -17.42 -8.39
N VAL A 184 0.63 -18.37 -8.51
CA VAL A 184 1.33 -18.71 -9.76
C VAL A 184 0.78 -19.99 -10.39
N ASN A 185 0.05 -20.81 -9.62
CA ASN A 185 -0.54 -22.07 -10.08
C ASN A 185 -2.04 -21.89 -10.35
N LYS A 186 -2.39 -21.80 -11.62
CA LYS A 186 -3.78 -21.60 -12.08
C LYS A 186 -4.72 -22.73 -11.66
N THR A 187 -4.26 -23.97 -11.69
CA THR A 187 -5.08 -25.13 -11.33
C THR A 187 -5.41 -25.11 -9.83
N LYS A 188 -4.39 -24.94 -8.97
CA LYS A 188 -4.59 -24.84 -7.53
C LYS A 188 -5.52 -23.68 -7.18
N TRP A 189 -5.35 -22.53 -7.80
CA TRP A 189 -6.23 -21.37 -7.61
C TRP A 189 -7.68 -21.67 -7.94
N LYS A 190 -7.96 -22.27 -9.13
CA LYS A 190 -9.32 -22.64 -9.54
C LYS A 190 -9.96 -23.65 -8.59
N ASN A 191 -9.21 -24.71 -8.24
CA ASN A 191 -9.70 -25.73 -7.32
C ASN A 191 -10.05 -25.12 -5.95
N THR A 192 -9.21 -24.23 -5.43
CA THR A 192 -9.47 -23.54 -4.15
C THR A 192 -10.74 -22.69 -4.21
N ILE A 193 -10.97 -21.95 -5.32
CA ILE A 193 -12.19 -21.16 -5.51
C ILE A 193 -13.43 -22.06 -5.44
N GLU A 194 -13.41 -23.20 -6.12
CA GLU A 194 -14.52 -24.16 -6.15
C GLU A 194 -14.74 -24.82 -4.78
N GLU A 195 -13.68 -25.35 -4.17
CA GLU A 195 -13.73 -26.01 -2.86
C GLU A 195 -14.22 -25.10 -1.73
N LYS A 196 -13.84 -23.83 -1.76
CA LYS A 196 -14.21 -22.84 -0.72
C LYS A 196 -15.47 -22.06 -1.07
N GLY A 197 -16.04 -22.25 -2.27
CA GLY A 197 -17.25 -21.55 -2.70
C GLY A 197 -17.07 -20.05 -2.87
N PHE A 198 -15.89 -19.58 -3.31
CA PHE A 198 -15.62 -18.16 -3.52
C PHE A 198 -16.35 -17.65 -4.76
N ASN A 199 -17.57 -17.17 -4.58
CA ASN A 199 -18.52 -16.83 -5.64
C ASN A 199 -18.54 -15.35 -6.05
N TRP A 200 -17.57 -14.57 -5.62
CA TRP A 200 -17.27 -13.23 -6.11
C TRP A 200 -16.45 -13.24 -7.41
N LYS A 201 -16.10 -12.06 -7.94
CA LYS A 201 -15.22 -11.95 -9.11
C LYS A 201 -13.80 -12.36 -8.73
N ASN A 202 -13.35 -13.52 -9.16
CA ASN A 202 -11.99 -14.02 -8.89
C ASN A 202 -11.10 -13.78 -10.11
N VAL A 203 -9.98 -13.06 -9.91
CA VAL A 203 -9.02 -12.71 -10.97
C VAL A 203 -7.59 -13.02 -10.53
N SER A 204 -6.69 -13.27 -11.48
CA SER A 204 -5.25 -13.44 -11.22
C SER A 204 -4.42 -13.17 -12.48
N GLN A 205 -3.25 -12.58 -12.29
CA GLN A 205 -2.22 -12.43 -13.33
C GLN A 205 -1.10 -13.48 -13.20
N PHE A 206 -1.16 -14.35 -12.19
CA PHE A 206 -0.23 -15.45 -11.91
C PHE A 206 1.24 -15.06 -11.76
N GLY A 207 1.52 -13.81 -11.42
CA GLY A 207 2.86 -13.25 -11.22
C GLY A 207 3.27 -13.07 -9.75
N ASN A 208 2.48 -13.57 -8.80
CA ASN A 208 2.68 -13.34 -7.37
C ASN A 208 2.76 -11.82 -7.06
N TYR A 209 3.59 -11.38 -6.12
CA TYR A 209 3.84 -9.97 -5.80
C TYR A 209 4.44 -9.16 -6.97
N LYS A 210 4.94 -9.84 -8.03
CA LYS A 210 5.47 -9.21 -9.25
C LYS A 210 4.39 -8.93 -10.30
N SER A 211 3.14 -9.30 -10.06
CA SER A 211 2.02 -8.97 -10.94
C SER A 211 1.87 -7.45 -11.04
N PRO A 212 1.60 -6.89 -12.24
CA PRO A 212 1.39 -5.45 -12.42
C PRO A 212 0.42 -4.87 -11.39
N VAL A 213 -0.74 -5.49 -11.19
CA VAL A 213 -1.72 -5.01 -10.20
C VAL A 213 -1.19 -5.01 -8.76
N CYS A 214 -0.31 -5.95 -8.39
CA CYS A 214 0.29 -5.96 -7.05
C CYS A 214 1.32 -4.85 -6.88
N ILE A 215 2.06 -4.53 -7.94
CA ILE A 215 3.02 -3.41 -7.98
C ILE A 215 2.26 -2.09 -7.88
N ASP A 216 1.22 -1.91 -8.71
CA ASP A 216 0.40 -0.70 -8.77
C ASP A 216 -0.33 -0.42 -7.44
N TYR A 217 -0.71 -1.46 -6.70
CA TYR A 217 -1.36 -1.36 -5.39
C TYR A 217 -0.36 -1.50 -4.22
N LYS A 218 0.95 -1.55 -4.50
CA LYS A 218 2.03 -1.71 -3.51
C LYS A 218 1.75 -2.84 -2.50
N ILE A 219 1.25 -3.98 -3.00
CA ILE A 219 0.90 -5.13 -2.17
C ILE A 219 2.16 -5.83 -1.69
N ASN A 220 2.35 -5.86 -0.37
CA ASN A 220 3.49 -6.52 0.31
C ASN A 220 3.05 -7.64 1.27
N LYS A 221 1.74 -7.79 1.51
CA LYS A 221 1.17 -8.83 2.38
C LYS A 221 -0.23 -9.23 1.91
N THR A 222 -0.69 -10.42 2.36
CA THR A 222 -2.05 -10.90 2.16
C THR A 222 -2.66 -11.42 3.47
N PRO A 223 -3.96 -11.22 3.71
CA PRO A 223 -4.87 -10.47 2.85
C PRO A 223 -4.66 -8.94 2.97
N SER A 224 -4.87 -8.20 1.86
CA SER A 224 -4.95 -6.75 1.84
C SER A 224 -6.27 -6.33 1.20
N TRP A 225 -6.88 -5.24 1.70
CA TRP A 225 -8.24 -4.87 1.36
C TRP A 225 -8.36 -3.38 1.05
N PHE A 226 -9.12 -3.06 0.01
CA PHE A 226 -9.54 -1.70 -0.32
C PHE A 226 -11.05 -1.70 -0.53
N ILE A 227 -11.74 -0.72 0.02
CA ILE A 227 -13.17 -0.49 -0.24
C ILE A 227 -13.28 0.78 -1.07
N LEU A 228 -13.94 0.68 -2.21
CA LEU A 228 -14.13 1.77 -3.16
C LEU A 228 -15.62 2.10 -3.29
N ASP A 229 -15.90 3.38 -3.56
CA ASP A 229 -17.24 3.84 -3.94
C ASP A 229 -17.51 3.66 -5.46
N SER A 230 -18.69 4.07 -5.91
CA SER A 230 -19.10 4.00 -7.32
C SER A 230 -18.28 4.88 -8.26
N SER A 231 -17.59 5.90 -7.75
CA SER A 231 -16.65 6.74 -8.50
C SER A 231 -15.21 6.22 -8.48
N MET A 232 -15.00 5.00 -7.95
CA MET A 232 -13.70 4.35 -7.81
C MET A 232 -12.77 5.06 -6.81
N LYS A 233 -13.30 5.86 -5.86
CA LYS A 233 -12.48 6.42 -4.79
C LYS A 233 -12.33 5.42 -3.65
N ILE A 234 -11.12 5.31 -3.12
CA ILE A 234 -10.85 4.52 -1.91
C ILE A 234 -11.51 5.21 -0.73
N ILE A 235 -12.45 4.54 -0.07
CA ILE A 235 -13.16 5.08 1.11
C ILE A 235 -12.76 4.40 2.40
N ALA A 236 -12.12 3.23 2.33
CA ALA A 236 -11.51 2.56 3.48
C ALA A 236 -10.43 1.56 3.06
N LYS A 237 -9.47 1.31 3.96
CA LYS A 237 -8.42 0.28 3.84
C LYS A 237 -8.45 -0.61 5.09
N PRO A 238 -9.45 -1.51 5.21
CA PRO A 238 -9.64 -2.30 6.42
C PRO A 238 -8.48 -3.29 6.65
N LYS A 239 -8.09 -3.44 7.91
CA LYS A 239 -7.01 -4.35 8.33
C LYS A 239 -7.47 -5.82 8.43
N GLY A 240 -8.77 -6.08 8.30
CA GLY A 240 -9.32 -7.43 8.36
C GLY A 240 -10.84 -7.47 8.31
N LYS A 241 -11.38 -8.71 8.34
CA LYS A 241 -12.81 -8.99 8.19
C LYS A 241 -13.71 -8.18 9.15
N GLN A 242 -13.29 -7.98 10.40
CA GLN A 242 -14.12 -7.29 11.38
C GLN A 242 -14.37 -5.82 11.03
N GLU A 243 -13.37 -5.14 10.48
CA GLU A 243 -13.53 -3.75 10.04
C GLU A 243 -14.42 -3.66 8.80
N ILE A 244 -14.33 -4.65 7.89
CA ILE A 244 -15.22 -4.74 6.71
C ILE A 244 -16.67 -4.94 7.17
N LEU A 245 -16.92 -5.86 8.10
CA LEU A 245 -18.26 -6.09 8.64
C LEU A 245 -18.85 -4.83 9.28
N ARG A 246 -18.04 -4.10 10.06
CA ARG A 246 -18.46 -2.83 10.66
C ARG A 246 -18.80 -1.80 9.59
N PHE A 247 -17.96 -1.69 8.55
CA PHE A 247 -18.21 -0.79 7.43
C PHE A 247 -19.53 -1.14 6.71
N LEU A 248 -19.72 -2.41 6.34
CA LEU A 248 -20.93 -2.85 5.63
C LEU A 248 -22.20 -2.61 6.44
N LYS A 249 -22.18 -2.93 7.73
CA LYS A 249 -23.33 -2.71 8.63
C LYS A 249 -23.74 -1.24 8.72
N ASN A 250 -22.80 -0.32 8.63
CA ASN A 250 -23.07 1.12 8.76
C ASN A 250 -23.43 1.78 7.43
N ASN A 251 -23.18 1.14 6.29
CA ASN A 251 -23.30 1.78 4.97
C ASN A 251 -24.20 1.04 3.99
N LEU A 252 -24.57 -0.23 4.25
CA LEU A 252 -25.46 -1.09 3.48
C LEU A 252 -26.52 -1.78 4.35
#